data_4d9282d184754f6a9d3a4f9b2e9afed3
#
_entry.id   4d9282d184754f6a9d3a4f9b2e9afed3
#
_cell.length_a   1.000
_cell.length_b   1.000
_cell.length_c   1.000
_cell.angle_alpha   90.00
_cell.angle_beta   90.00
_cell.angle_gamma   90.00
#
_symmetry.space_group_name_H-M   'P 1'
#
loop_
_entity.id
_entity.type
_entity.pdbx_description
1 polymer ?
#
loop_
_entity_poly.entity_id
_entity_poly.type
_entity_poly.pdbx_seq_one_letter_code
_entity_poly.pdbx_strand_id
1 'polypeptide(L)'
;MVKIGYLLPTREGVMEGRHAARPVIDLAVQAEDAGLDSVWIGDSVTAKPRHDPFTMLAAIAARTERVNMGTAVLLPILRNPVLLAQQLATIDQLAEGRLIVGIGIGQDSPPIHNEFSAVGVPFEKRIGRLMEGLRLCKALWTGEPVSHDGRWSFKDVTLGPIPHRKGGPPIWGSGSVVPAIDRCAKHFDGWFPSGPSDSSVWAEQLAQLRATAKDAGRADDAVTAAAYLTLSINENQDAADAALDQYLESYYKVPAKGIRKYQGCYAGGLAGAEAWLRGFVDQGAQHISLRIIGDHTKNIPIAAELRKSLIS
;
A
#
# COMPACT_ATOMS: atom_id res chain seq x y z
N MET A 1 15.51 6.27 11.41
CA MET A 1 15.35 4.80 11.63
C MET A 1 14.27 4.31 10.69
N VAL A 2 14.55 3.25 9.90
CA VAL A 2 13.57 2.67 8.96
C VAL A 2 12.42 2.00 9.71
N LYS A 3 11.20 2.10 9.16
CA LYS A 3 10.02 1.39 9.65
C LYS A 3 9.79 0.12 8.81
N ILE A 4 9.47 -0.98 9.45
CA ILE A 4 9.18 -2.26 8.79
C ILE A 4 7.74 -2.66 9.06
N GLY A 5 7.00 -2.88 7.97
CA GLY A 5 5.62 -3.33 8.00
C GLY A 5 5.43 -4.68 7.34
N TYR A 6 4.25 -5.24 7.49
CA TYR A 6 3.87 -6.55 6.96
C TYR A 6 2.60 -6.48 6.12
N LEU A 7 2.62 -7.04 4.91
CA LEU A 7 1.42 -7.18 4.08
C LEU A 7 0.62 -8.40 4.53
N LEU A 8 -0.58 -8.16 5.01
CA LEU A 8 -1.51 -9.20 5.44
C LEU A 8 -2.13 -9.95 4.24
N PRO A 9 -2.35 -11.27 4.35
CA PRO A 9 -2.81 -12.13 3.25
C PRO A 9 -4.32 -12.04 2.99
N THR A 10 -4.83 -10.84 2.68
CA THR A 10 -6.27 -10.63 2.45
C THR A 10 -6.82 -11.31 1.19
N ARG A 11 -5.94 -11.81 0.31
CA ARG A 11 -6.30 -12.47 -0.94
C ARG A 11 -6.04 -13.97 -0.92
N GLU A 12 -4.97 -14.42 -0.30
CA GLU A 12 -4.47 -15.79 -0.37
C GLU A 12 -5.53 -16.81 0.09
N GLY A 13 -6.14 -16.55 1.24
CA GLY A 13 -7.26 -17.38 1.71
C GLY A 13 -8.43 -17.44 0.74
N VAL A 14 -8.81 -16.31 0.14
CA VAL A 14 -9.90 -16.24 -0.84
C VAL A 14 -9.56 -17.03 -2.11
N MET A 15 -8.32 -17.01 -2.57
CA MET A 15 -7.86 -17.81 -3.72
C MET A 15 -7.95 -19.31 -3.46
N GLU A 16 -7.84 -19.73 -2.22
CA GLU A 16 -7.93 -21.13 -1.77
C GLU A 16 -9.36 -21.53 -1.32
N GLY A 17 -10.35 -20.67 -1.54
CA GLY A 17 -11.73 -20.91 -1.13
C GLY A 17 -11.98 -20.73 0.37
N ARG A 18 -11.04 -20.18 1.11
CA ARG A 18 -11.16 -19.87 2.55
C ARG A 18 -11.52 -18.40 2.73
N HIS A 19 -12.75 -18.12 3.15
CA HIS A 19 -13.30 -16.75 3.21
C HIS A 19 -13.31 -16.15 4.62
N ALA A 20 -12.80 -16.85 5.64
CA ALA A 20 -12.77 -16.34 7.00
C ALA A 20 -11.82 -15.14 7.12
N ALA A 21 -12.34 -13.99 7.58
CA ALA A 21 -11.55 -12.77 7.78
C ALA A 21 -10.79 -12.76 9.12
N ARG A 22 -11.32 -13.44 10.15
CA ARG A 22 -10.78 -13.43 11.50
C ARG A 22 -9.28 -13.80 11.58
N PRO A 23 -8.80 -14.86 10.91
CA PRO A 23 -7.38 -15.19 10.94
C PRO A 23 -6.47 -14.07 10.42
N VAL A 24 -6.92 -13.28 9.44
CA VAL A 24 -6.14 -12.15 8.92
C VAL A 24 -6.06 -11.01 9.94
N ILE A 25 -7.13 -10.78 10.71
CA ILE A 25 -7.14 -9.80 11.80
C ILE A 25 -6.20 -10.25 12.93
N ASP A 26 -6.22 -11.54 13.27
CA ASP A 26 -5.34 -12.09 14.32
C ASP A 26 -3.85 -11.99 13.92
N LEU A 27 -3.52 -12.11 12.61
CA LEU A 27 -2.17 -11.81 12.10
C LEU A 27 -1.77 -10.34 12.29
N ALA A 28 -2.70 -9.39 12.20
CA ALA A 28 -2.39 -7.98 12.49
C ALA A 28 -2.02 -7.76 13.95
N VAL A 29 -2.73 -8.43 14.88
CA VAL A 29 -2.40 -8.42 16.32
C VAL A 29 -1.03 -9.05 16.53
N GLN A 30 -0.77 -10.21 15.93
CA GLN A 30 0.54 -10.86 16.02
C GLN A 30 1.68 -9.97 15.50
N ALA A 31 1.45 -9.23 14.42
CA ALA A 31 2.43 -8.27 13.88
C ALA A 31 2.72 -7.13 14.87
N GLU A 32 1.70 -6.60 15.53
CA GLU A 32 1.84 -5.60 16.58
C GLU A 32 2.62 -6.15 17.79
N ASP A 33 2.27 -7.36 18.25
CA ASP A 33 2.92 -8.01 19.39
C ASP A 33 4.40 -8.33 19.10
N ALA A 34 4.71 -8.67 17.83
CA ALA A 34 6.07 -8.89 17.36
C ALA A 34 6.88 -7.58 17.21
N GLY A 35 6.25 -6.42 17.36
CA GLY A 35 6.90 -5.11 17.34
C GLY A 35 7.09 -4.54 15.93
N LEU A 36 6.33 -4.99 14.93
CA LEU A 36 6.33 -4.38 13.59
C LEU A 36 5.71 -2.98 13.63
N ASP A 37 6.14 -2.12 12.72
CA ASP A 37 5.75 -0.70 12.69
C ASP A 37 4.42 -0.48 11.96
N SER A 38 4.04 -1.38 11.04
CA SER A 38 2.80 -1.25 10.27
C SER A 38 2.29 -2.58 9.71
N VAL A 39 0.97 -2.62 9.45
CA VAL A 39 0.33 -3.69 8.69
C VAL A 39 -0.38 -3.12 7.47
N TRP A 40 -0.38 -3.87 6.37
CA TRP A 40 -0.87 -3.40 5.09
C TRP A 40 -1.85 -4.38 4.47
N ILE A 41 -2.86 -3.87 3.78
CA ILE A 41 -3.84 -4.68 3.05
C ILE A 41 -4.05 -4.16 1.64
N GLY A 42 -4.36 -5.05 0.71
CA GLY A 42 -4.64 -4.66 -0.68
C GLY A 42 -6.10 -4.33 -0.92
N ASP A 43 -6.40 -3.76 -2.09
CA ASP A 43 -7.74 -3.50 -2.60
C ASP A 43 -7.89 -4.08 -4.02
N SER A 44 -8.99 -4.76 -4.27
CA SER A 44 -9.52 -5.14 -5.58
C SER A 44 -10.87 -5.82 -5.34
N VAL A 45 -11.88 -5.46 -6.09
CA VAL A 45 -13.24 -6.00 -5.95
C VAL A 45 -13.35 -7.33 -6.69
N THR A 46 -12.99 -7.37 -7.97
CA THR A 46 -13.20 -8.54 -8.84
C THR A 46 -11.95 -9.02 -9.58
N ALA A 47 -11.03 -8.13 -9.95
CA ALA A 47 -9.84 -8.50 -10.73
C ALA A 47 -8.86 -9.38 -9.92
N LYS A 48 -8.74 -9.08 -8.64
CA LYS A 48 -7.93 -9.83 -7.66
C LYS A 48 -8.71 -9.95 -6.36
N PRO A 49 -9.79 -10.77 -6.31
CA PRO A 49 -10.75 -10.81 -5.20
C PRO A 49 -10.08 -10.99 -3.85
N ARG A 50 -10.53 -10.22 -2.87
CA ARG A 50 -10.02 -10.21 -1.49
C ARG A 50 -11.05 -9.59 -0.54
N HIS A 51 -10.77 -9.62 0.75
CA HIS A 51 -11.59 -8.92 1.73
C HIS A 51 -11.59 -7.41 1.47
N ASP A 52 -12.73 -6.76 1.71
CA ASP A 52 -12.87 -5.30 1.58
C ASP A 52 -11.89 -4.57 2.53
N PRO A 53 -11.10 -3.61 2.01
CA PRO A 53 -10.07 -2.96 2.81
C PRO A 53 -10.64 -2.11 3.96
N PHE A 54 -11.77 -1.43 3.79
CA PHE A 54 -12.30 -0.56 4.84
C PHE A 54 -12.83 -1.35 6.02
N THR A 55 -13.57 -2.42 5.73
CA THR A 55 -14.08 -3.33 6.76
C THR A 55 -12.94 -4.01 7.52
N MET A 56 -11.89 -4.45 6.82
CA MET A 56 -10.73 -5.07 7.46
C MET A 56 -9.94 -4.06 8.30
N LEU A 57 -9.68 -2.85 7.79
CA LEU A 57 -8.95 -1.81 8.54
C LEU A 57 -9.71 -1.38 9.79
N ALA A 58 -11.03 -1.25 9.73
CA ALA A 58 -11.85 -0.93 10.91
C ALA A 58 -11.74 -2.03 11.99
N ALA A 59 -11.78 -3.30 11.58
CA ALA A 59 -11.62 -4.43 12.50
C ALA A 59 -10.20 -4.51 13.09
N ILE A 60 -9.16 -4.23 12.29
CA ILE A 60 -7.77 -4.17 12.75
C ILE A 60 -7.58 -3.00 13.72
N ALA A 61 -8.13 -1.81 13.42
CA ALA A 61 -8.07 -0.64 14.29
C ALA A 61 -8.63 -0.92 15.69
N ALA A 62 -9.75 -1.66 15.75
CA ALA A 62 -10.41 -2.03 17.01
C ALA A 62 -9.65 -3.12 17.82
N ARG A 63 -8.63 -3.74 17.22
CA ARG A 63 -7.89 -4.85 17.84
C ARG A 63 -6.42 -4.52 18.09
N THR A 64 -5.95 -3.35 17.65
CA THR A 64 -4.55 -2.91 17.75
C THR A 64 -4.47 -1.49 18.30
N GLU A 65 -3.37 -1.16 19.00
CA GLU A 65 -3.19 0.12 19.69
C GLU A 65 -2.00 0.93 19.18
N ARG A 66 -0.97 0.28 18.62
CA ARG A 66 0.31 0.92 18.28
C ARG A 66 0.67 0.85 16.80
N VAL A 67 0.42 -0.31 16.17
CA VAL A 67 0.82 -0.54 14.78
C VAL A 67 0.09 0.40 13.84
N ASN A 68 0.82 1.06 12.94
CA ASN A 68 0.18 1.79 11.85
C ASN A 68 -0.52 0.79 10.92
N MET A 69 -1.55 1.23 10.25
CA MET A 69 -2.26 0.39 9.28
C MET A 69 -2.46 1.13 7.98
N GLY A 70 -2.43 0.40 6.87
CA GLY A 70 -2.58 1.07 5.59
C GLY A 70 -3.03 0.18 4.45
N THR A 71 -3.21 0.82 3.31
CA THR A 71 -3.56 0.14 2.07
C THR A 71 -2.36 0.02 1.13
N ALA A 72 -2.15 -1.17 0.55
CA ALA A 72 -1.07 -1.47 -0.40
C ALA A 72 -1.62 -2.21 -1.64
N VAL A 73 -2.34 -1.53 -2.52
CA VAL A 73 -2.80 -0.14 -2.48
C VAL A 73 -4.30 -0.08 -2.69
N LEU A 74 -4.94 0.97 -2.19
CA LEU A 74 -6.35 1.28 -2.46
C LEU A 74 -6.52 1.75 -3.92
N LEU A 75 -7.67 1.47 -4.51
CA LEU A 75 -8.12 2.04 -5.78
C LEU A 75 -9.24 3.07 -5.52
N PRO A 76 -8.92 4.31 -5.10
CA PRO A 76 -9.93 5.32 -4.74
C PRO A 76 -10.87 5.65 -5.91
N ILE A 77 -10.39 5.46 -7.13
CA ILE A 77 -11.09 5.72 -8.39
C ILE A 77 -12.40 4.93 -8.49
N LEU A 78 -12.46 3.74 -7.91
CA LEU A 78 -13.64 2.86 -7.93
C LEU A 78 -14.77 3.33 -7.01
N ARG A 79 -14.56 4.41 -6.24
CA ARG A 79 -15.47 4.84 -5.18
C ARG A 79 -15.96 6.27 -5.38
N ASN A 80 -17.14 6.57 -4.85
CA ASN A 80 -17.62 7.94 -4.75
C ASN A 80 -16.79 8.70 -3.70
N PRO A 81 -16.27 9.90 -3.98
CA PRO A 81 -15.35 10.61 -3.08
C PRO A 81 -16.00 11.06 -1.77
N VAL A 82 -17.29 11.31 -1.73
CA VAL A 82 -18.00 11.69 -0.48
C VAL A 82 -18.06 10.48 0.47
N LEU A 83 -18.45 9.30 -0.05
CA LEU A 83 -18.44 8.05 0.73
C LEU A 83 -17.02 7.66 1.13
N LEU A 84 -16.07 7.79 0.21
CA LEU A 84 -14.66 7.51 0.48
C LEU A 84 -14.11 8.41 1.61
N ALA A 85 -14.40 9.71 1.55
CA ALA A 85 -13.99 10.66 2.58
C ALA A 85 -14.54 10.28 3.96
N GLN A 86 -15.84 9.91 4.04
CA GLN A 86 -16.48 9.46 5.28
C GLN A 86 -15.83 8.18 5.83
N GLN A 87 -15.64 7.17 4.97
CA GLN A 87 -15.07 5.89 5.36
C GLN A 87 -13.64 6.06 5.91
N LEU A 88 -12.80 6.80 5.19
CA LEU A 88 -11.41 7.05 5.62
C LEU A 88 -11.36 7.89 6.89
N ALA A 89 -12.22 8.90 7.05
CA ALA A 89 -12.30 9.68 8.28
C ALA A 89 -12.72 8.80 9.48
N THR A 90 -13.70 7.93 9.29
CA THR A 90 -14.17 7.01 10.34
C THR A 90 -13.06 6.03 10.75
N ILE A 91 -12.34 5.46 9.78
CA ILE A 91 -11.22 4.54 10.07
C ILE A 91 -10.07 5.29 10.76
N ASP A 92 -9.77 6.54 10.35
CA ASP A 92 -8.72 7.35 10.98
C ASP A 92 -9.08 7.70 12.43
N GLN A 93 -10.37 7.92 12.74
CA GLN A 93 -10.86 8.06 14.12
C GLN A 93 -10.70 6.77 14.92
N LEU A 94 -11.11 5.62 14.37
CA LEU A 94 -10.93 4.30 15.02
C LEU A 94 -9.45 3.97 15.24
N ALA A 95 -8.61 4.37 14.33
CA ALA A 95 -7.16 4.12 14.37
C ALA A 95 -6.40 5.20 15.15
N GLU A 96 -7.07 6.24 15.66
CA GLU A 96 -6.43 7.36 16.37
C GLU A 96 -5.25 7.97 15.61
N GLY A 97 -5.44 8.17 14.28
CA GLY A 97 -4.44 8.76 13.40
C GLY A 97 -3.32 7.80 12.93
N ARG A 98 -3.44 6.49 13.15
CA ARG A 98 -2.48 5.47 12.67
C ARG A 98 -2.72 5.03 11.21
N LEU A 99 -3.76 5.55 10.54
CA LEU A 99 -4.09 5.21 9.16
C LEU A 99 -3.11 5.84 8.16
N ILE A 100 -2.69 5.07 7.15
CA ILE A 100 -1.93 5.51 5.97
C ILE A 100 -2.67 5.02 4.72
N VAL A 101 -2.97 5.91 3.79
CA VAL A 101 -3.71 5.56 2.57
C VAL A 101 -2.75 5.43 1.39
N GLY A 102 -2.23 4.21 1.16
CA GLY A 102 -1.49 3.91 -0.06
C GLY A 102 -2.45 3.74 -1.24
N ILE A 103 -2.22 4.45 -2.34
CA ILE A 103 -3.13 4.53 -3.48
C ILE A 103 -2.51 4.10 -4.80
N GLY A 104 -3.33 3.53 -5.68
CA GLY A 104 -2.98 3.16 -7.04
C GLY A 104 -4.05 3.58 -8.05
N ILE A 105 -3.73 3.40 -9.33
CA ILE A 105 -4.61 3.77 -10.45
C ILE A 105 -5.17 2.56 -11.23
N GLY A 106 -4.86 1.35 -10.78
CA GLY A 106 -5.14 0.13 -11.55
C GLY A 106 -4.17 -0.07 -12.72
N GLN A 107 -3.67 -1.29 -12.86
CA GLN A 107 -2.82 -1.69 -13.98
C GLN A 107 -3.66 -1.78 -15.26
N ASP A 108 -3.09 -1.40 -16.40
CA ASP A 108 -3.76 -1.56 -17.70
C ASP A 108 -3.75 -3.04 -18.11
N SER A 109 -4.88 -3.71 -17.86
CA SER A 109 -5.06 -5.14 -18.16
C SER A 109 -6.54 -5.50 -18.21
N PRO A 110 -6.93 -6.53 -19.01
CA PRO A 110 -8.34 -6.91 -19.16
C PRO A 110 -9.08 -7.18 -17.85
N PRO A 111 -8.52 -7.88 -16.84
CA PRO A 111 -9.23 -8.08 -15.57
C PRO A 111 -9.53 -6.77 -14.83
N ILE A 112 -8.63 -5.78 -14.90
CA ILE A 112 -8.82 -4.47 -14.28
C ILE A 112 -9.88 -3.66 -15.05
N HIS A 113 -9.88 -3.71 -16.38
CA HIS A 113 -10.95 -3.08 -17.19
C HIS A 113 -12.32 -3.63 -16.80
N ASN A 114 -12.44 -4.95 -16.68
CA ASN A 114 -13.67 -5.60 -16.23
C ASN A 114 -14.08 -5.17 -14.81
N GLU A 115 -13.13 -5.02 -13.90
CA GLU A 115 -13.39 -4.53 -12.54
C GLU A 115 -13.96 -3.11 -12.56
N PHE A 116 -13.36 -2.20 -13.34
CA PHE A 116 -13.85 -0.84 -13.50
C PHE A 116 -15.26 -0.82 -14.09
N SER A 117 -15.51 -1.63 -15.13
CA SER A 117 -16.84 -1.77 -15.75
C SER A 117 -17.87 -2.31 -14.75
N ALA A 118 -17.52 -3.32 -13.95
CA ALA A 118 -18.41 -3.94 -12.98
C ALA A 118 -18.90 -2.97 -11.90
N VAL A 119 -18.12 -1.93 -11.59
CA VAL A 119 -18.50 -0.89 -10.63
C VAL A 119 -18.98 0.41 -11.31
N GLY A 120 -19.20 0.37 -12.63
CA GLY A 120 -19.74 1.52 -13.40
C GLY A 120 -18.76 2.69 -13.55
N VAL A 121 -17.45 2.44 -13.48
CA VAL A 121 -16.41 3.48 -13.59
C VAL A 121 -15.64 3.33 -14.89
N PRO A 122 -15.55 4.38 -15.74
CA PRO A 122 -14.74 4.33 -16.93
C PRO A 122 -13.24 4.24 -16.59
N PHE A 123 -12.52 3.35 -17.27
CA PHE A 123 -11.08 3.17 -17.08
C PHE A 123 -10.27 4.37 -17.60
N GLU A 124 -10.75 4.97 -18.68
CA GLU A 124 -10.15 6.16 -19.31
C GLU A 124 -10.23 7.35 -18.34
N LYS A 125 -9.25 8.26 -18.44
CA LYS A 125 -9.16 9.46 -17.59
C LYS A 125 -9.13 9.17 -16.07
N ARG A 126 -8.79 7.92 -15.68
CA ARG A 126 -8.76 7.49 -14.27
C ARG A 126 -7.82 8.33 -13.40
N ILE A 127 -6.72 8.86 -13.96
CA ILE A 127 -5.81 9.75 -13.19
C ILE A 127 -6.52 11.06 -12.83
N GLY A 128 -7.22 11.70 -13.78
CA GLY A 128 -7.99 12.90 -13.50
C GLY A 128 -9.10 12.65 -12.47
N ARG A 129 -9.77 11.48 -12.56
CA ARG A 129 -10.78 11.06 -11.58
C ARG A 129 -10.17 10.87 -10.17
N LEU A 130 -8.99 10.23 -10.08
CA LEU A 130 -8.25 10.08 -8.83
C LEU A 130 -7.96 11.45 -8.20
N MET A 131 -7.32 12.33 -8.97
CA MET A 131 -6.87 13.63 -8.46
C MET A 131 -8.03 14.53 -8.02
N GLU A 132 -9.14 14.52 -8.76
CA GLU A 132 -10.35 15.24 -8.39
C GLU A 132 -11.00 14.64 -7.12
N GLY A 133 -11.13 13.30 -7.06
CA GLY A 133 -11.70 12.62 -5.88
C GLY A 133 -10.89 12.86 -4.62
N LEU A 134 -9.56 12.83 -4.69
CA LEU A 134 -8.71 13.10 -3.52
C LEU A 134 -8.77 14.57 -3.08
N ARG A 135 -8.87 15.53 -4.01
CA ARG A 135 -9.10 16.94 -3.64
C ARG A 135 -10.44 17.11 -2.91
N LEU A 136 -11.48 16.42 -3.37
CA LEU A 136 -12.79 16.43 -2.70
C LEU A 136 -12.71 15.81 -1.30
N CYS A 137 -12.03 14.67 -1.13
CA CYS A 137 -11.80 14.10 0.19
C CYS A 137 -11.11 15.09 1.13
N LYS A 138 -10.02 15.74 0.69
CA LYS A 138 -9.29 16.73 1.49
C LYS A 138 -10.16 17.95 1.83
N ALA A 139 -10.98 18.43 0.90
CA ALA A 139 -11.93 19.52 1.16
C ALA A 139 -12.99 19.12 2.20
N LEU A 140 -13.60 17.95 2.04
CA LEU A 140 -14.64 17.44 2.95
C LEU A 140 -14.10 17.17 4.37
N TRP A 141 -12.81 16.81 4.50
CA TRP A 141 -12.18 16.57 5.82
C TRP A 141 -11.95 17.83 6.65
N THR A 142 -12.19 19.01 6.08
CA THR A 142 -12.18 20.26 6.87
C THR A 142 -13.39 20.39 7.79
N GLY A 143 -14.48 19.67 7.50
CA GLY A 143 -15.77 19.84 8.18
C GLY A 143 -16.56 21.08 7.76
N GLU A 144 -16.05 21.86 6.82
CA GLU A 144 -16.73 23.03 6.26
C GLU A 144 -17.64 22.63 5.09
N PRO A 145 -18.68 23.43 4.76
CA PRO A 145 -19.53 23.19 3.60
C PRO A 145 -18.72 23.21 2.29
N VAL A 146 -18.86 22.17 1.49
CA VAL A 146 -18.18 22.01 0.18
C VAL A 146 -19.22 21.97 -0.92
N SER A 147 -19.03 22.78 -1.96
CA SER A 147 -19.77 22.70 -3.22
C SER A 147 -18.81 22.36 -4.35
N HIS A 148 -19.23 21.51 -5.26
CA HIS A 148 -18.42 21.08 -6.40
C HIS A 148 -19.28 20.83 -7.64
N ASP A 149 -18.76 21.23 -8.79
CA ASP A 149 -19.33 20.95 -10.10
C ASP A 149 -18.23 20.40 -11.02
N GLY A 150 -18.31 19.10 -11.29
CA GLY A 150 -17.28 18.37 -12.04
C GLY A 150 -17.76 16.95 -12.37
N ARG A 151 -16.89 15.95 -12.21
CA ARG A 151 -17.31 14.53 -12.32
C ARG A 151 -18.34 14.12 -11.28
N TRP A 152 -18.34 14.80 -10.18
CA TRP A 152 -19.37 14.74 -9.15
C TRP A 152 -19.89 16.15 -8.95
N SER A 153 -21.21 16.30 -8.81
CA SER A 153 -21.84 17.60 -8.60
C SER A 153 -22.66 17.54 -7.32
N PHE A 154 -22.41 18.48 -6.41
CA PHE A 154 -23.15 18.64 -5.16
C PHE A 154 -22.96 20.06 -4.60
N LYS A 155 -23.87 20.46 -3.72
CA LYS A 155 -23.89 21.81 -3.17
C LYS A 155 -24.01 21.76 -1.65
N ASP A 156 -23.20 22.56 -0.95
CA ASP A 156 -23.24 22.83 0.50
C ASP A 156 -23.24 21.54 1.35
N VAL A 157 -22.39 20.56 0.96
CA VAL A 157 -22.25 19.29 1.68
C VAL A 157 -21.19 19.44 2.78
N THR A 158 -21.58 19.13 4.02
CA THR A 158 -20.69 19.07 5.18
C THR A 158 -20.50 17.62 5.61
N LEU A 159 -19.24 17.21 5.84
CA LEU A 159 -18.90 15.87 6.28
C LEU A 159 -18.70 15.81 7.79
N GLY A 160 -19.21 14.74 8.41
CA GLY A 160 -18.89 14.30 9.76
C GLY A 160 -18.92 12.76 9.86
N PRO A 161 -18.03 12.15 10.64
CA PRO A 161 -16.91 12.77 11.36
C PRO A 161 -15.81 13.30 10.43
N ILE A 162 -15.01 14.23 10.93
CA ILE A 162 -13.73 14.58 10.29
C ILE A 162 -12.64 13.59 10.74
N PRO A 163 -11.52 13.45 10.02
CA PRO A 163 -10.42 12.59 10.43
C PRO A 163 -9.83 12.95 11.80
N HIS A 164 -9.27 11.97 12.49
CA HIS A 164 -8.51 12.18 13.72
C HIS A 164 -7.29 13.08 13.46
N ARG A 165 -6.55 12.80 12.40
CA ARG A 165 -5.42 13.60 11.96
C ARG A 165 -5.90 14.84 11.21
N LYS A 166 -5.49 16.03 11.68
CA LYS A 166 -5.79 17.28 10.99
C LYS A 166 -5.32 17.23 9.53
N GLY A 167 -6.23 17.49 8.59
CA GLY A 167 -5.98 17.43 7.15
C GLY A 167 -6.14 16.03 6.53
N GLY A 168 -6.46 15.02 7.33
CA GLY A 168 -6.70 13.64 6.93
C GLY A 168 -5.48 12.72 7.06
N PRO A 169 -5.66 11.41 6.83
CA PRO A 169 -4.59 10.44 6.82
C PRO A 169 -3.59 10.74 5.67
N PRO A 170 -2.29 10.48 5.85
CA PRO A 170 -1.30 10.68 4.80
C PRO A 170 -1.58 9.77 3.61
N ILE A 171 -1.46 10.35 2.41
CA ILE A 171 -1.71 9.68 1.14
C ILE A 171 -0.38 9.33 0.48
N TRP A 172 -0.12 8.03 0.25
CA TRP A 172 1.07 7.54 -0.40
C TRP A 172 0.74 7.03 -1.81
N GLY A 173 1.36 7.62 -2.83
CA GLY A 173 1.17 7.20 -4.21
C GLY A 173 2.06 6.03 -4.59
N SER A 174 1.60 5.18 -5.49
CA SER A 174 2.36 4.05 -6.03
C SER A 174 2.86 4.31 -7.46
N GLY A 175 3.75 3.44 -7.91
CA GLY A 175 4.29 3.39 -9.27
C GLY A 175 5.72 3.85 -9.41
N SER A 176 6.42 3.22 -10.37
CA SER A 176 7.86 3.40 -10.63
C SER A 176 8.15 4.07 -11.97
N VAL A 177 7.11 4.47 -12.73
CA VAL A 177 7.30 5.21 -13.98
C VAL A 177 7.33 6.72 -13.72
N VAL A 178 8.09 7.45 -14.53
CA VAL A 178 8.30 8.89 -14.38
C VAL A 178 7.02 9.68 -14.06
N PRO A 179 5.90 9.57 -14.83
CA PRO A 179 4.70 10.34 -14.49
C PRO A 179 4.05 9.98 -13.16
N ALA A 180 4.28 8.77 -12.62
CA ALA A 180 3.78 8.38 -11.31
C ALA A 180 4.67 8.95 -10.19
N ILE A 181 5.98 8.91 -10.36
CA ILE A 181 6.97 9.51 -9.45
C ILE A 181 6.70 11.01 -9.34
N ASP A 182 6.57 11.71 -10.46
CA ASP A 182 6.30 13.16 -10.50
C ASP A 182 4.99 13.51 -9.79
N ARG A 183 3.96 12.69 -9.96
CA ARG A 183 2.69 12.88 -9.25
C ARG A 183 2.83 12.70 -7.75
N CYS A 184 3.59 11.69 -7.31
CA CYS A 184 3.89 11.50 -5.89
C CYS A 184 4.66 12.69 -5.33
N ALA A 185 5.71 13.12 -6.02
CA ALA A 185 6.53 14.26 -5.65
C ALA A 185 5.72 15.55 -5.46
N LYS A 186 4.75 15.81 -6.34
CA LYS A 186 3.97 17.05 -6.34
C LYS A 186 2.77 17.05 -5.41
N HIS A 187 2.15 15.89 -5.15
CA HIS A 187 0.79 15.87 -4.58
C HIS A 187 0.59 14.96 -3.38
N PHE A 188 1.51 14.02 -3.08
CA PHE A 188 1.30 13.01 -2.05
C PHE A 188 2.31 13.11 -0.91
N ASP A 189 1.99 12.45 0.21
CA ASP A 189 2.77 12.50 1.45
C ASP A 189 3.79 11.35 1.52
N GLY A 190 3.74 10.43 0.55
CA GLY A 190 4.70 9.34 0.39
C GLY A 190 4.70 8.76 -1.01
N TRP A 191 5.79 8.06 -1.34
CA TRP A 191 5.97 7.29 -2.54
C TRP A 191 6.20 5.82 -2.15
N PHE A 192 5.34 4.94 -2.63
CA PHE A 192 5.23 3.55 -2.22
C PHE A 192 5.19 2.59 -3.42
N PRO A 193 6.29 2.44 -4.16
CA PRO A 193 6.38 1.55 -5.31
C PRO A 193 6.50 0.09 -4.89
N SER A 194 6.06 -0.82 -5.76
CA SER A 194 6.18 -2.27 -5.57
C SER A 194 7.49 -2.86 -6.14
N GLY A 195 8.41 -2.06 -6.54
CA GLY A 195 9.71 -2.41 -7.13
C GLY A 195 10.54 -1.18 -7.38
N PRO A 196 11.72 -1.32 -7.97
CA PRO A 196 12.39 -2.53 -8.50
C PRO A 196 13.02 -3.44 -7.44
N SER A 197 13.62 -4.58 -7.88
CA SER A 197 14.39 -5.47 -6.98
C SER A 197 15.80 -4.94 -6.70
N ASP A 198 16.33 -4.10 -7.57
CA ASP A 198 17.63 -3.47 -7.42
C ASP A 198 17.49 -2.15 -6.67
N SER A 199 18.13 -2.06 -5.50
CA SER A 199 18.09 -0.86 -4.66
C SER A 199 18.77 0.35 -5.30
N SER A 200 19.73 0.16 -6.22
CA SER A 200 20.35 1.26 -6.96
C SER A 200 19.37 1.93 -7.93
N VAL A 201 18.58 1.13 -8.65
CA VAL A 201 17.51 1.64 -9.53
C VAL A 201 16.42 2.34 -8.72
N TRP A 202 16.09 1.79 -7.53
CA TRP A 202 15.15 2.44 -6.61
C TRP A 202 15.70 3.79 -6.12
N ALA A 203 17.01 3.89 -5.85
CA ALA A 203 17.68 5.12 -5.46
C ALA A 203 17.65 6.20 -6.55
N GLU A 204 17.84 5.80 -7.83
CA GLU A 204 17.71 6.73 -8.97
C GLU A 204 16.27 7.30 -9.04
N GLN A 205 15.27 6.44 -8.85
CA GLN A 205 13.86 6.87 -8.82
C GLN A 205 13.59 7.80 -7.61
N LEU A 206 14.18 7.53 -6.45
CA LEU A 206 14.08 8.39 -5.29
C LEU A 206 14.75 9.75 -5.54
N ALA A 207 15.91 9.79 -6.19
CA ALA A 207 16.58 11.03 -6.55
C ALA A 207 15.70 11.89 -7.49
N GLN A 208 15.05 11.26 -8.50
CA GLN A 208 14.06 11.95 -9.33
C GLN A 208 12.89 12.51 -8.52
N LEU A 209 12.33 11.70 -7.60
CA LEU A 209 11.25 12.11 -6.70
C LEU A 209 11.64 13.38 -5.92
N ARG A 210 12.83 13.36 -5.31
CA ARG A 210 13.35 14.48 -4.50
C ARG A 210 13.56 15.74 -5.35
N ALA A 211 14.16 15.61 -6.54
CA ALA A 211 14.34 16.72 -7.47
C ALA A 211 13.00 17.35 -7.86
N THR A 212 12.03 16.52 -8.29
CA THR A 212 10.69 17.00 -8.67
C THR A 212 9.93 17.63 -7.49
N ALA A 213 10.07 17.11 -6.27
CA ALA A 213 9.46 17.70 -5.07
C ALA A 213 10.06 19.08 -4.77
N LYS A 214 11.38 19.22 -4.84
CA LYS A 214 12.11 20.48 -4.68
C LYS A 214 11.68 21.51 -5.72
N ASP A 215 11.60 21.12 -6.99
CA ASP A 215 11.14 22.00 -8.08
C ASP A 215 9.69 22.44 -7.89
N ALA A 216 8.88 21.65 -7.21
CA ALA A 216 7.52 21.99 -6.81
C ALA A 216 7.44 22.82 -5.52
N GLY A 217 8.57 23.26 -4.95
CA GLY A 217 8.64 24.06 -3.73
C GLY A 217 8.32 23.29 -2.44
N ARG A 218 8.43 21.96 -2.45
CA ARG A 218 8.17 21.13 -1.27
C ARG A 218 9.46 20.91 -0.47
N ALA A 219 9.31 20.75 0.84
CA ALA A 219 10.43 20.42 1.72
C ALA A 219 11.03 19.04 1.38
N ASP A 220 12.30 18.83 1.69
CA ASP A 220 13.03 17.59 1.36
C ASP A 220 12.43 16.33 2.02
N ASP A 221 11.79 16.48 3.17
CA ASP A 221 11.13 15.43 3.94
C ASP A 221 9.60 15.32 3.68
N ALA A 222 9.06 16.16 2.80
CA ALA A 222 7.62 16.22 2.52
C ALA A 222 7.03 14.94 1.94
N VAL A 223 7.87 14.03 1.40
CA VAL A 223 7.46 12.78 0.80
C VAL A 223 8.22 11.61 1.44
N THR A 224 7.52 10.77 2.18
CA THR A 224 8.10 9.54 2.74
C THR A 224 8.53 8.59 1.63
N ALA A 225 9.79 8.17 1.64
CA ALA A 225 10.34 7.19 0.72
C ALA A 225 10.05 5.77 1.24
N ALA A 226 9.10 5.08 0.63
CA ALA A 226 8.71 3.73 1.02
C ALA A 226 8.97 2.71 -0.08
N ALA A 227 9.04 1.43 0.28
CA ALA A 227 9.15 0.31 -0.65
C ALA A 227 8.21 -0.82 -0.25
N TYR A 228 7.62 -1.49 -1.25
CA TYR A 228 6.86 -2.72 -1.05
C TYR A 228 7.62 -3.87 -1.69
N LEU A 229 8.12 -4.79 -0.86
CA LEU A 229 9.07 -5.83 -1.23
C LEU A 229 8.54 -7.22 -0.89
N THR A 230 8.81 -8.20 -1.78
CA THR A 230 8.34 -9.57 -1.65
C THR A 230 9.52 -10.52 -1.40
N LEU A 231 9.42 -11.36 -0.38
CA LEU A 231 10.46 -12.31 0.03
C LEU A 231 9.96 -13.75 -0.06
N SER A 232 10.81 -14.62 -0.58
CA SER A 232 10.76 -16.07 -0.43
C SER A 232 11.99 -16.53 0.35
N ILE A 233 11.81 -16.91 1.61
CA ILE A 233 12.91 -17.21 2.51
C ILE A 233 13.08 -18.74 2.64
N ASN A 234 14.18 -19.25 2.14
CA ASN A 234 14.60 -20.63 2.28
C ASN A 234 16.13 -20.71 2.08
N GLU A 235 16.83 -21.47 2.92
CA GLU A 235 18.28 -21.65 2.81
C GLU A 235 18.70 -22.42 1.53
N ASN A 236 17.80 -23.22 0.97
CA ASN A 236 17.96 -23.80 -0.36
C ASN A 236 17.51 -22.79 -1.41
N GLN A 237 18.44 -22.28 -2.22
CA GLN A 237 18.18 -21.26 -3.23
C GLN A 237 17.16 -21.69 -4.28
N ASP A 238 17.29 -22.92 -4.81
CA ASP A 238 16.37 -23.44 -5.83
C ASP A 238 14.93 -23.55 -5.29
N ALA A 239 14.80 -23.97 -4.04
CA ALA A 239 13.50 -24.06 -3.37
C ALA A 239 12.89 -22.66 -3.12
N ALA A 240 13.71 -21.68 -2.75
CA ALA A 240 13.26 -20.29 -2.57
C ALA A 240 12.77 -19.69 -3.89
N ASP A 241 13.51 -19.86 -4.98
CA ASP A 241 13.16 -19.36 -6.31
C ASP A 241 11.90 -20.05 -6.85
N ALA A 242 11.80 -21.37 -6.74
CA ALA A 242 10.64 -22.13 -7.17
C ALA A 242 9.37 -21.70 -6.42
N ALA A 243 9.46 -21.53 -5.10
CA ALA A 243 8.35 -21.09 -4.27
C ALA A 243 7.91 -19.66 -4.64
N LEU A 244 8.86 -18.74 -4.89
CA LEU A 244 8.55 -17.38 -5.32
C LEU A 244 7.83 -17.38 -6.67
N ASP A 245 8.34 -18.11 -7.66
CA ASP A 245 7.74 -18.19 -9.00
C ASP A 245 6.33 -18.77 -8.93
N GLN A 246 6.15 -19.88 -8.23
CA GLN A 246 4.84 -20.50 -8.03
C GLN A 246 3.84 -19.52 -7.36
N TYR A 247 4.28 -18.79 -6.34
CA TYR A 247 3.46 -17.78 -5.67
C TYR A 247 3.06 -16.66 -6.63
N LEU A 248 4.02 -16.07 -7.36
CA LEU A 248 3.77 -14.97 -8.28
C LEU A 248 2.80 -15.37 -9.39
N GLU A 249 2.99 -16.56 -10.00
CA GLU A 249 2.12 -17.09 -11.04
C GLU A 249 0.71 -17.38 -10.52
N SER A 250 0.61 -17.98 -9.36
CA SER A 250 -0.68 -18.23 -8.70
C SER A 250 -1.41 -16.92 -8.38
N TYR A 251 -0.68 -15.95 -7.84
CA TYR A 251 -1.25 -14.67 -7.38
C TYR A 251 -1.62 -13.74 -8.52
N TYR A 252 -0.80 -13.62 -9.57
CA TYR A 252 -1.00 -12.67 -10.66
C TYR A 252 -1.61 -13.29 -11.92
N LYS A 253 -1.65 -14.63 -12.03
CA LYS A 253 -2.15 -15.38 -13.19
C LYS A 253 -1.41 -15.05 -14.49
N VAL A 254 -0.13 -14.72 -14.39
CA VAL A 254 0.81 -14.47 -15.50
C VAL A 254 2.19 -15.02 -15.15
N PRO A 255 3.08 -15.29 -16.14
CA PRO A 255 4.40 -15.86 -15.86
C PRO A 255 5.22 -15.04 -14.88
N ALA A 256 5.85 -15.69 -13.89
CA ALA A 256 6.63 -15.06 -12.83
C ALA A 256 7.75 -14.15 -13.36
N LYS A 257 8.42 -14.55 -14.45
CA LYS A 257 9.48 -13.76 -15.11
C LYS A 257 9.01 -12.36 -15.50
N GLY A 258 7.73 -12.20 -15.87
CA GLY A 258 7.13 -10.90 -16.16
C GLY A 258 6.96 -10.06 -14.90
N ILE A 259 6.46 -10.67 -13.82
CA ILE A 259 6.21 -9.99 -12.55
C ILE A 259 7.52 -9.56 -11.86
N ARG A 260 8.53 -10.39 -11.86
CA ARG A 260 9.86 -10.08 -11.28
C ARG A 260 10.53 -8.84 -11.91
N LYS A 261 10.09 -8.39 -13.10
CA LYS A 261 10.56 -7.14 -13.71
C LYS A 261 9.99 -5.88 -13.06
N TYR A 262 8.82 -5.98 -12.42
CA TYR A 262 8.06 -4.84 -11.90
C TYR A 262 7.95 -4.84 -10.39
N GLN A 263 8.13 -6.01 -9.76
CA GLN A 263 8.07 -6.16 -8.31
C GLN A 263 9.45 -6.37 -7.72
N GLY A 264 9.73 -5.67 -6.62
CA GLY A 264 10.89 -5.92 -5.79
C GLY A 264 10.75 -7.29 -5.13
N CYS A 265 11.53 -8.28 -5.61
CA CYS A 265 11.47 -9.64 -5.14
C CYS A 265 12.86 -10.14 -4.77
N TYR A 266 12.93 -10.91 -3.68
CA TYR A 266 14.11 -11.67 -3.26
C TYR A 266 13.72 -13.13 -2.99
N ALA A 267 14.58 -14.05 -3.38
CA ALA A 267 14.49 -15.46 -3.01
C ALA A 267 15.85 -15.91 -2.47
N GLY A 268 15.90 -16.63 -1.35
CA GLY A 268 17.14 -17.13 -0.74
C GLY A 268 17.08 -17.18 0.79
N GLY A 269 18.22 -17.40 1.43
CA GLY A 269 18.35 -17.48 2.88
C GLY A 269 18.10 -16.14 3.60
N LEU A 270 17.87 -16.23 4.91
CA LEU A 270 17.54 -15.07 5.75
C LEU A 270 18.63 -14.00 5.77
N ALA A 271 19.90 -14.39 5.86
CA ALA A 271 21.03 -13.46 5.85
C ALA A 271 21.13 -12.67 4.53
N GLY A 272 20.86 -13.33 3.40
CA GLY A 272 20.81 -12.67 2.10
C GLY A 272 19.61 -11.71 1.97
N ALA A 273 18.45 -12.07 2.55
CA ALA A 273 17.28 -11.20 2.61
C ALA A 273 17.57 -9.91 3.41
N GLU A 274 18.26 -10.04 4.54
CA GLU A 274 18.71 -8.89 5.33
C GLU A 274 19.63 -7.97 4.54
N ALA A 275 20.67 -8.54 3.92
CA ALA A 275 21.62 -7.76 3.12
C ALA A 275 20.94 -7.04 1.95
N TRP A 276 20.00 -7.72 1.29
CA TRP A 276 19.21 -7.12 0.20
C TRP A 276 18.33 -5.97 0.68
N LEU A 277 17.63 -6.11 1.82
CA LEU A 277 16.81 -5.05 2.43
C LEU A 277 17.67 -3.88 2.90
N ARG A 278 18.86 -4.15 3.47
CA ARG A 278 19.82 -3.12 3.89
C ARG A 278 20.23 -2.23 2.72
N GLY A 279 20.37 -2.80 1.51
CA GLY A 279 20.59 -1.99 0.31
C GLY A 279 19.54 -0.89 0.09
N PHE A 280 18.25 -1.15 0.35
CA PHE A 280 17.22 -0.11 0.28
C PHE A 280 17.31 0.90 1.45
N VAL A 281 17.62 0.42 2.65
CA VAL A 281 17.78 1.29 3.83
C VAL A 281 18.94 2.26 3.63
N ASP A 282 20.08 1.78 3.15
CA ASP A 282 21.28 2.57 2.89
C ASP A 282 21.05 3.62 1.78
N GLN A 283 20.14 3.34 0.85
CA GLN A 283 19.70 4.26 -0.19
C GLN A 283 18.58 5.22 0.28
N GLY A 284 18.19 5.15 1.55
CA GLY A 284 17.27 6.12 2.15
C GLY A 284 15.80 5.69 2.24
N ALA A 285 15.50 4.39 2.15
CA ALA A 285 14.15 3.90 2.44
C ALA A 285 13.78 4.17 3.90
N GLN A 286 12.65 4.86 4.10
CA GLN A 286 12.13 5.24 5.41
C GLN A 286 11.08 4.27 5.92
N HIS A 287 10.44 3.53 5.01
CA HIS A 287 9.41 2.55 5.35
C HIS A 287 9.41 1.40 4.34
N ILE A 288 9.53 0.17 4.81
CA ILE A 288 9.49 -1.03 3.95
C ILE A 288 8.31 -1.89 4.37
N SER A 289 7.37 -2.16 3.46
CA SER A 289 6.32 -3.16 3.64
C SER A 289 6.78 -4.50 3.07
N LEU A 290 6.84 -5.52 3.91
CA LEU A 290 7.26 -6.86 3.53
C LEU A 290 6.05 -7.74 3.20
N ARG A 291 6.09 -8.40 2.07
CA ARG A 291 5.32 -9.62 1.79
C ARG A 291 6.27 -10.80 1.89
N ILE A 292 6.09 -11.64 2.87
CA ILE A 292 6.84 -12.90 2.97
C ILE A 292 5.89 -14.03 2.61
N ILE A 293 6.19 -14.79 1.56
CA ILE A 293 5.33 -15.86 1.06
C ILE A 293 5.35 -17.08 1.97
N GLY A 294 4.24 -17.82 2.04
CA GLY A 294 4.12 -19.06 2.82
C GLY A 294 3.30 -18.91 4.11
N ASP A 295 3.74 -19.51 5.20
CA ASP A 295 3.04 -19.50 6.49
C ASP A 295 3.23 -18.17 7.22
N HIS A 296 2.19 -17.34 7.23
CA HIS A 296 2.26 -15.99 7.80
C HIS A 296 2.47 -15.97 9.32
N THR A 297 2.03 -17.02 10.04
CA THR A 297 2.25 -17.10 11.50
C THR A 297 3.73 -17.30 11.84
N LYS A 298 4.49 -17.95 10.95
CA LYS A 298 5.94 -18.12 11.05
C LYS A 298 6.70 -16.94 10.45
N ASN A 299 6.14 -16.30 9.44
CA ASN A 299 6.80 -15.21 8.71
C ASN A 299 6.78 -13.87 9.48
N ILE A 300 5.78 -13.61 10.32
CA ILE A 300 5.73 -12.39 11.14
C ILE A 300 6.92 -12.33 12.12
N PRO A 301 7.28 -13.37 12.88
CA PRO A 301 8.51 -13.38 13.66
C PRO A 301 9.78 -13.13 12.83
N ILE A 302 9.89 -13.70 11.61
CA ILE A 302 11.00 -13.45 10.70
C ILE A 302 11.05 -11.96 10.29
N ALA A 303 9.92 -11.37 9.96
CA ALA A 303 9.85 -9.93 9.65
C ALA A 303 10.29 -9.07 10.85
N ALA A 304 9.96 -9.47 12.07
CA ALA A 304 10.38 -8.80 13.29
C ALA A 304 11.90 -8.94 13.55
N GLU A 305 12.49 -10.09 13.23
CA GLU A 305 13.94 -10.31 13.28
C GLU A 305 14.65 -9.40 12.27
N LEU A 306 14.21 -9.40 11.00
CA LEU A 306 14.71 -8.48 9.97
C LEU A 306 14.61 -7.01 10.40
N ARG A 307 13.49 -6.62 11.03
CA ARG A 307 13.34 -5.27 11.57
C ARG A 307 14.42 -4.95 12.60
N LYS A 308 14.62 -5.83 13.59
CA LYS A 308 15.63 -5.61 14.65
C LYS A 308 17.02 -5.41 14.06
N SER A 309 17.38 -6.24 13.09
CA SER A 309 18.67 -6.15 12.42
C SER A 309 18.83 -4.87 11.59
N LEU A 310 17.80 -4.44 10.85
CA LEU A 310 17.86 -3.25 9.98
C LEU A 310 17.86 -1.93 10.75
N ILE A 311 17.44 -1.90 12.02
CA ILE A 311 17.42 -0.69 12.85
C ILE A 311 18.60 -0.62 13.83
N SER A 312 19.36 -1.73 13.97
CA SER A 312 20.63 -1.78 14.70
C SER A 312 21.77 -1.11 13.92
#